data_ff56e4fbdc2b29c2eb78cf5fea450246
#
_entry.id   ff56e4fbdc2b29c2eb78cf5fea450246
#
_cell.length_a   1.000
_cell.length_b   1.000
_cell.length_c   1.000
_cell.angle_alpha   90.00
_cell.angle_beta   90.00
_cell.angle_gamma   90.00
#
_symmetry.space_group_name_H-M   'P 1'
#
loop_
_entity.id
_entity.type
_entity.pdbx_description
1 polymer ?
#
loop_
_entity_poly.entity_id
_entity_poly.type
_entity_poly.pdbx_seq_one_letter_code
_entity_poly.pdbx_strand_id
1 'polypeptide(L)'
;MKSVPKLIRRFVGILLLSSVLILFINFLMFVILMISQFPDEDNSPYNIATEAGKALEETDSGYMLSKDISAKLQENQAWAILIDNDSLRVVWQTENLPNSIPCAYTLSDIADLAVGYIDGYPTYTGENENGIVVVGFPRNSFWKHIRPSWKYSLVANLPKSFLIVLFVNIVFIFLIYIIANIKLLKSVKPITKGIQDLSAGEQVHIIETGVLSEISSNINLASDILQEQKEQLRKKETARANWIAGVSHDIRTPLSMVMGYAGQLESDDNISEVERKKATVIVKQSKKIKNLINDLNLASKLEYDMQPLAMKQENAVAVVRQVVVDFMNMDIDDRFPIKWQIDDNLTVCSINADKDLLKRAVTNIIQNSINHNENGCTIYVSVAEDSSNCIICVEDSGTGVSDEQIEKLNNVRHYMVCETNTIEQQHGLGLLIVKQIIEGHNGKSIIDHSKYGGFKVILTIPK
;
A
#
# COMPACT_ATOMS: atom_id res chain seq x y z
N MET A 1 17.69 11.06 -6.61
CA MET A 1 16.80 11.99 -5.89
C MET A 1 16.47 13.29 -6.65
N LYS A 2 16.36 13.24 -7.99
CA LYS A 2 15.98 14.42 -8.81
C LYS A 2 14.46 14.49 -9.10
N SER A 3 13.70 13.46 -8.74
CA SER A 3 12.26 13.33 -9.01
C SER A 3 11.37 14.17 -8.09
N VAL A 4 11.68 14.23 -6.79
CA VAL A 4 10.87 14.99 -5.83
C VAL A 4 10.85 16.49 -6.14
N PRO A 5 11.99 17.16 -6.43
CA PRO A 5 11.99 18.56 -6.87
C PRO A 5 11.24 18.78 -8.20
N LYS A 6 11.34 17.83 -9.15
CA LYS A 6 10.60 17.87 -10.41
C LYS A 6 9.08 17.77 -10.19
N LEU A 7 8.66 16.88 -9.27
CA LEU A 7 7.27 16.70 -8.88
C LEU A 7 6.71 17.98 -8.24
N ILE A 8 7.43 18.54 -7.26
CA ILE A 8 7.06 19.78 -6.57
C ILE A 8 6.96 20.93 -7.57
N ARG A 9 7.96 21.11 -8.45
CA ARG A 9 7.97 22.16 -9.49
C ARG A 9 6.79 22.02 -10.43
N ARG A 10 6.42 20.80 -10.84
CA ARG A 10 5.27 20.54 -11.73
C ARG A 10 3.95 20.81 -11.02
N PHE A 11 3.83 20.41 -9.74
CA PHE A 11 2.64 20.66 -8.93
C PHE A 11 2.45 22.16 -8.65
N VAL A 12 3.52 22.86 -8.26
CA VAL A 12 3.54 24.31 -8.09
C VAL A 12 3.24 25.03 -9.41
N GLY A 13 3.78 24.55 -10.53
CA GLY A 13 3.46 25.09 -11.86
C GLY A 13 1.99 24.93 -12.24
N ILE A 14 1.36 23.81 -11.94
CA ILE A 14 -0.08 23.60 -12.17
C ILE A 14 -0.91 24.53 -11.27
N LEU A 15 -0.55 24.68 -10.00
CA LEU A 15 -1.23 25.59 -9.08
C LEU A 15 -1.11 27.04 -9.52
N LEU A 16 0.06 27.49 -9.94
CA LEU A 16 0.28 28.84 -10.46
C LEU A 16 -0.52 29.07 -11.75
N LEU A 17 -0.48 28.11 -12.69
CA LEU A 17 -1.24 28.22 -13.95
C LEU A 17 -2.74 28.26 -13.68
N SER A 18 -3.25 27.44 -12.77
CA SER A 18 -4.67 27.45 -12.39
C SER A 18 -5.07 28.75 -11.71
N SER A 19 -4.22 29.32 -10.87
CA SER A 19 -4.44 30.61 -10.21
C SER A 19 -4.52 31.76 -11.25
N VAL A 20 -3.60 31.78 -12.21
CA VAL A 20 -3.61 32.78 -13.30
C VAL A 20 -4.85 32.61 -14.17
N LEU A 21 -5.24 31.38 -14.49
CA LEU A 21 -6.45 31.10 -15.29
C LEU A 21 -7.72 31.56 -14.56
N ILE A 22 -7.81 31.32 -13.26
CA ILE A 22 -8.94 31.78 -12.44
C ILE A 22 -9.00 33.30 -12.41
N LEU A 23 -7.87 33.98 -12.20
CA LEU A 23 -7.82 35.45 -12.27
C LEU A 23 -8.25 35.98 -13.61
N PHE A 24 -7.83 35.36 -14.70
CA PHE A 24 -8.22 35.72 -16.06
C PHE A 24 -9.73 35.53 -16.29
N ILE A 25 -10.31 34.42 -15.88
CA ILE A 25 -11.76 34.15 -15.97
C ILE A 25 -12.54 35.18 -15.15
N ASN A 26 -12.08 35.51 -13.93
CA ASN A 26 -12.70 36.54 -13.11
C ASN A 26 -12.66 37.91 -13.75
N PHE A 27 -11.54 38.28 -14.34
CA PHE A 27 -11.38 39.52 -15.06
C PHE A 27 -12.34 39.58 -16.27
N LEU A 28 -12.38 38.50 -17.07
CA LEU A 28 -13.28 38.41 -18.22
C LEU A 28 -14.76 38.53 -17.81
N MET A 29 -15.14 37.83 -16.73
CA MET A 29 -16.50 37.86 -16.19
C MET A 29 -16.86 39.24 -15.66
N PHE A 30 -15.91 39.93 -15.00
CA PHE A 30 -16.08 41.33 -14.58
C PHE A 30 -16.29 42.27 -15.76
N VAL A 31 -15.50 42.13 -16.83
CA VAL A 31 -15.64 42.93 -18.04
C VAL A 31 -16.99 42.69 -18.71
N ILE A 32 -17.44 41.45 -18.84
CA ILE A 32 -18.74 41.09 -19.40
C ILE A 32 -19.88 41.70 -18.56
N LEU A 33 -19.80 41.58 -17.23
CA LEU A 33 -20.76 42.17 -16.31
C LEU A 33 -20.82 43.71 -16.44
N MET A 34 -19.66 44.35 -16.59
CA MET A 34 -19.61 45.78 -16.80
C MET A 34 -20.25 46.21 -18.13
N ILE A 35 -19.90 45.54 -19.23
CA ILE A 35 -20.44 45.85 -20.55
C ILE A 35 -21.96 45.62 -20.61
N SER A 36 -22.46 44.53 -20.00
CA SER A 36 -23.88 44.18 -20.00
C SER A 36 -24.77 45.18 -19.24
N GLN A 37 -24.19 46.07 -18.46
CA GLN A 37 -24.90 47.03 -17.60
C GLN A 37 -24.92 48.47 -18.19
N PHE A 38 -24.18 48.72 -19.28
CA PHE A 38 -24.30 50.00 -19.97
C PHE A 38 -25.66 50.03 -20.68
N PRO A 39 -26.50 51.07 -20.43
CA PRO A 39 -27.72 51.25 -21.21
C PRO A 39 -27.35 51.58 -22.66
N ASP A 40 -28.19 51.12 -23.59
CA ASP A 40 -28.09 51.58 -24.97
C ASP A 40 -28.16 53.11 -24.98
N GLU A 41 -27.35 53.76 -25.82
CA GLU A 41 -27.27 55.22 -25.87
C GLU A 41 -28.65 55.86 -26.08
N ASP A 42 -29.51 55.26 -26.92
CA ASP A 42 -30.85 55.72 -27.24
C ASP A 42 -31.87 55.67 -26.08
N ASN A 43 -31.61 54.77 -25.08
CA ASN A 43 -32.46 54.59 -23.88
C ASN A 43 -31.84 55.14 -22.64
N SER A 44 -30.80 55.95 -22.74
CA SER A 44 -30.21 56.53 -21.52
C SER A 44 -31.21 57.62 -20.95
N PRO A 45 -31.32 57.67 -19.58
CA PRO A 45 -32.23 58.60 -18.92
C PRO A 45 -31.97 60.06 -19.30
N TYR A 46 -30.75 60.43 -19.61
CA TYR A 46 -30.35 61.73 -20.05
C TYR A 46 -30.85 62.03 -21.44
N ASN A 47 -30.74 61.09 -22.40
CA ASN A 47 -31.23 61.26 -23.73
C ASN A 47 -32.75 61.33 -23.77
N ILE A 48 -33.46 60.50 -22.98
CA ILE A 48 -34.92 60.56 -22.86
C ILE A 48 -35.35 61.93 -22.35
N ALA A 49 -34.69 62.50 -21.32
CA ALA A 49 -35.03 63.83 -20.82
C ALA A 49 -34.74 64.96 -21.89
N THR A 50 -33.61 64.85 -22.59
CA THR A 50 -33.25 65.79 -23.63
C THR A 50 -34.22 65.74 -24.79
N GLU A 51 -34.59 64.51 -25.22
CA GLU A 51 -35.61 64.35 -26.28
C GLU A 51 -36.98 64.84 -25.83
N ALA A 52 -37.38 64.60 -24.58
CA ALA A 52 -38.65 65.07 -24.00
C ALA A 52 -38.69 66.61 -23.98
N GLY A 53 -37.58 67.27 -23.65
CA GLY A 53 -37.49 68.73 -23.71
C GLY A 53 -37.70 69.29 -25.12
N LYS A 54 -37.10 68.68 -26.12
CA LYS A 54 -37.21 69.12 -27.53
C LYS A 54 -38.56 68.77 -28.17
N ALA A 55 -39.19 67.69 -27.72
CA ALA A 55 -40.43 67.17 -28.31
C ALA A 55 -41.72 67.70 -27.65
N LEU A 56 -41.60 68.51 -26.59
CA LEU A 56 -42.71 69.15 -25.93
C LEU A 56 -43.00 70.48 -26.61
N GLU A 57 -44.11 70.57 -27.31
CA GLU A 57 -44.54 71.74 -28.08
C GLU A 57 -45.74 72.43 -27.40
N GLU A 58 -45.78 73.80 -27.47
CA GLU A 58 -46.92 74.59 -27.04
C GLU A 58 -47.95 74.58 -28.11
N THR A 59 -49.19 74.32 -27.78
CA THR A 59 -50.34 74.30 -28.69
C THR A 59 -51.45 75.24 -28.20
N ASP A 60 -52.39 75.61 -29.01
CA ASP A 60 -53.54 76.45 -28.61
C ASP A 60 -54.36 75.91 -27.44
N SER A 61 -54.23 74.60 -27.14
CA SER A 61 -54.93 73.89 -26.03
C SER A 61 -54.03 73.54 -24.84
N GLY A 62 -52.79 74.02 -24.84
CA GLY A 62 -51.77 73.69 -23.81
C GLY A 62 -50.57 72.99 -24.40
N TYR A 63 -49.76 72.37 -23.58
CA TYR A 63 -48.56 71.63 -24.00
C TYR A 63 -48.89 70.23 -24.45
N MET A 64 -48.27 69.75 -25.52
CA MET A 64 -48.41 68.39 -26.04
C MET A 64 -47.04 67.72 -26.28
N LEU A 65 -46.90 66.58 -25.73
CA LEU A 65 -45.68 65.76 -25.92
C LEU A 65 -45.85 64.79 -27.13
N SER A 66 -44.85 64.61 -27.92
CA SER A 66 -44.91 63.67 -29.05
C SER A 66 -45.25 62.25 -28.59
N LYS A 67 -45.96 61.47 -29.42
CA LYS A 67 -46.40 60.12 -29.10
C LYS A 67 -45.26 59.18 -28.86
N ASP A 68 -44.14 59.32 -29.58
CA ASP A 68 -42.99 58.48 -29.46
C ASP A 68 -42.28 58.64 -28.08
N ILE A 69 -42.12 59.87 -27.62
CA ILE A 69 -41.53 60.17 -26.30
C ILE A 69 -42.50 59.82 -25.20
N SER A 70 -43.82 60.04 -25.42
CA SER A 70 -44.82 59.59 -24.43
C SER A 70 -44.79 58.06 -24.22
N ALA A 71 -44.59 57.24 -25.29
CA ALA A 71 -44.40 55.80 -25.19
C ALA A 71 -43.11 55.45 -24.50
N LYS A 72 -41.96 56.09 -24.76
CA LYS A 72 -40.70 55.90 -24.06
C LYS A 72 -40.82 56.23 -22.57
N LEU A 73 -41.49 57.26 -22.16
CA LEU A 73 -41.74 57.60 -20.77
C LEU A 73 -42.60 56.51 -20.08
N GLN A 74 -43.63 56.04 -20.75
CA GLN A 74 -44.51 54.98 -20.22
C GLN A 74 -43.78 53.65 -20.06
N GLU A 75 -42.98 53.26 -21.06
CA GLU A 75 -42.13 52.02 -20.97
C GLU A 75 -41.17 52.07 -19.80
N ASN A 76 -40.60 53.25 -19.57
CA ASN A 76 -39.65 53.44 -18.42
C ASN A 76 -40.38 53.79 -17.11
N GLN A 77 -41.71 53.84 -17.08
CA GLN A 77 -42.53 54.26 -15.94
C GLN A 77 -42.09 55.63 -15.39
N ALA A 78 -41.61 56.49 -16.29
CA ALA A 78 -41.11 57.79 -15.97
C ALA A 78 -42.26 58.81 -16.01
N TRP A 79 -42.16 59.84 -15.20
CA TRP A 79 -43.03 61.02 -15.23
C TRP A 79 -42.25 62.22 -15.75
N ALA A 80 -42.96 63.25 -16.26
CA ALA A 80 -42.35 64.49 -16.73
C ALA A 80 -43.18 65.70 -16.32
N ILE A 81 -42.48 66.81 -16.06
CA ILE A 81 -43.05 68.09 -15.76
C ILE A 81 -42.31 69.17 -16.58
N LEU A 82 -43.01 70.23 -16.97
CA LEU A 82 -42.43 71.47 -17.51
C LEU A 82 -42.48 72.54 -16.44
N ILE A 83 -41.31 73.04 -16.05
CA ILE A 83 -41.17 74.18 -15.15
C ILE A 83 -40.91 75.42 -15.99
N ASP A 84 -41.80 76.38 -15.96
CA ASP A 84 -41.72 77.60 -16.68
C ASP A 84 -40.55 78.48 -16.17
N ASN A 85 -39.85 79.15 -17.13
CA ASN A 85 -38.65 79.92 -16.85
C ASN A 85 -38.90 81.16 -15.97
N ASP A 86 -40.10 81.85 -16.15
CA ASP A 86 -40.40 83.08 -15.46
C ASP A 86 -41.06 82.88 -14.09
N SER A 87 -42.05 81.98 -14.04
CA SER A 87 -42.82 81.76 -12.83
C SER A 87 -42.21 80.68 -11.88
N LEU A 88 -41.28 79.87 -12.40
CA LEU A 88 -40.68 78.72 -11.72
C LEU A 88 -41.74 77.76 -11.17
N ARG A 89 -42.87 77.65 -11.88
CA ARG A 89 -43.98 76.74 -11.54
C ARG A 89 -44.17 75.70 -12.61
N VAL A 90 -44.74 74.54 -12.21
CA VAL A 90 -45.13 73.50 -13.13
C VAL A 90 -46.32 73.98 -13.96
N VAL A 91 -46.13 74.12 -15.28
CA VAL A 91 -47.15 74.52 -16.21
C VAL A 91 -47.71 73.38 -17.04
N TRP A 92 -47.00 72.24 -17.05
CA TRP A 92 -47.46 71.03 -17.72
C TRP A 92 -46.90 69.82 -16.98
N GLN A 93 -47.64 68.68 -16.96
CA GLN A 93 -47.25 67.40 -16.30
C GLN A 93 -47.87 66.21 -17.02
N THR A 94 -47.21 65.03 -16.84
CA THR A 94 -47.75 63.74 -17.24
C THR A 94 -48.82 63.23 -16.25
N GLU A 95 -49.74 62.38 -16.71
CA GLU A 95 -50.82 61.82 -15.88
C GLU A 95 -50.36 61.03 -14.71
N ASN A 96 -49.17 60.38 -14.81
CA ASN A 96 -48.58 59.53 -13.78
C ASN A 96 -47.64 60.26 -12.75
N LEU A 97 -47.78 61.60 -12.68
CA LEU A 97 -47.00 62.43 -11.75
C LEU A 97 -47.33 62.03 -10.31
N PRO A 98 -46.32 61.66 -9.43
CA PRO A 98 -46.58 61.37 -8.02
C PRO A 98 -47.05 62.65 -7.28
N ASN A 99 -47.97 62.47 -6.34
CA ASN A 99 -48.53 63.58 -5.51
C ASN A 99 -47.51 64.25 -4.61
N SER A 100 -46.36 63.65 -4.42
CA SER A 100 -45.26 64.19 -3.59
C SER A 100 -44.36 65.17 -4.34
N ILE A 101 -44.55 65.37 -5.65
CA ILE A 101 -43.71 66.25 -6.46
C ILE A 101 -44.25 67.71 -6.30
N PRO A 102 -43.36 68.68 -5.90
CA PRO A 102 -43.76 70.08 -5.78
C PRO A 102 -44.20 70.68 -7.09
N CYS A 103 -45.21 71.66 -7.04
CA CYS A 103 -45.68 72.37 -8.21
C CYS A 103 -44.97 73.74 -8.36
N ALA A 104 -44.11 74.16 -7.43
CA ALA A 104 -43.36 75.42 -7.52
C ALA A 104 -41.94 75.19 -6.99
N TYR A 105 -40.97 75.77 -7.62
CA TYR A 105 -39.55 75.59 -7.42
C TYR A 105 -38.85 76.94 -7.19
N THR A 106 -37.72 76.90 -6.46
CA THR A 106 -36.76 77.99 -6.37
C THR A 106 -35.61 77.73 -7.35
N LEU A 107 -34.81 78.75 -7.66
CA LEU A 107 -33.63 78.63 -8.51
C LEU A 107 -32.63 77.58 -7.89
N SER A 108 -32.60 77.48 -6.56
CA SER A 108 -31.76 76.48 -5.87
C SER A 108 -32.30 75.06 -6.11
N ASP A 109 -33.60 74.90 -6.04
CA ASP A 109 -34.25 73.62 -6.33
C ASP A 109 -33.97 73.19 -7.75
N ILE A 110 -34.06 74.09 -8.73
CA ILE A 110 -33.76 73.78 -10.12
C ILE A 110 -32.31 73.36 -10.35
N ALA A 111 -31.37 74.03 -9.69
CA ALA A 111 -29.97 73.65 -9.73
C ALA A 111 -29.73 72.17 -9.19
N ASP A 112 -30.45 71.84 -8.15
CA ASP A 112 -30.39 70.49 -7.56
C ASP A 112 -31.07 69.41 -8.43
N LEU A 113 -32.10 69.76 -9.20
CA LEU A 113 -32.78 68.84 -10.11
C LEU A 113 -31.88 68.26 -11.19
N ALA A 114 -30.93 69.02 -11.68
CA ALA A 114 -30.02 68.56 -12.73
C ALA A 114 -29.04 67.50 -12.22
N VAL A 115 -28.74 67.47 -10.90
CA VAL A 115 -27.72 66.66 -10.34
C VAL A 115 -28.27 65.51 -9.40
N GLY A 116 -29.47 65.75 -8.82
CA GLY A 116 -30.00 64.95 -7.76
C GLY A 116 -31.26 64.17 -8.02
N TYR A 117 -32.06 64.12 -6.96
CA TYR A 117 -33.34 63.39 -6.86
C TYR A 117 -34.43 64.36 -6.37
N ILE A 118 -35.67 64.18 -6.82
CA ILE A 118 -36.83 64.78 -6.17
C ILE A 118 -37.56 63.66 -5.40
N ASP A 119 -37.72 63.81 -4.12
CA ASP A 119 -38.44 62.87 -3.26
C ASP A 119 -38.02 61.39 -3.52
N GLY A 120 -36.69 61.13 -3.73
CA GLY A 120 -36.14 59.80 -4.01
C GLY A 120 -36.32 59.33 -5.49
N TYR A 121 -36.92 60.13 -6.34
CA TYR A 121 -36.98 59.85 -7.77
C TYR A 121 -35.74 60.43 -8.47
N PRO A 122 -34.94 59.65 -9.18
CA PRO A 122 -33.82 60.18 -9.96
C PRO A 122 -34.36 61.03 -11.12
N THR A 123 -33.98 62.31 -11.17
CA THR A 123 -34.45 63.26 -12.16
C THR A 123 -33.39 63.63 -13.17
N TYR A 124 -33.79 63.88 -14.41
CA TYR A 124 -32.94 64.33 -15.50
C TYR A 124 -33.68 65.54 -16.21
N THR A 125 -32.91 66.50 -16.68
CA THR A 125 -33.46 67.73 -17.28
C THR A 125 -33.22 67.76 -18.77
N GLY A 126 -34.24 68.24 -19.50
CA GLY A 126 -34.18 68.59 -20.93
C GLY A 126 -34.48 70.06 -21.12
N GLU A 127 -33.81 70.63 -22.05
CA GLU A 127 -34.05 72.07 -22.44
C GLU A 127 -35.30 72.21 -23.30
N ASN A 128 -36.13 73.20 -22.96
CA ASN A 128 -37.32 73.60 -23.76
C ASN A 128 -37.37 75.11 -23.88
N GLU A 129 -37.93 75.64 -24.97
CA GLU A 129 -38.00 77.11 -25.23
C GLU A 129 -38.70 77.86 -24.08
N ASN A 130 -39.72 77.26 -23.46
CA ASN A 130 -40.52 77.87 -22.40
C ASN A 130 -40.10 77.59 -21.05
N GLY A 131 -39.12 76.64 -20.83
CA GLY A 131 -38.70 76.22 -19.50
C GLY A 131 -37.80 75.03 -19.50
N ILE A 132 -37.78 74.37 -18.39
CA ILE A 132 -37.00 73.11 -18.17
C ILE A 132 -37.97 71.93 -18.04
N VAL A 133 -37.84 70.96 -18.93
CA VAL A 133 -38.53 69.69 -18.77
C VAL A 133 -37.74 68.83 -17.81
N VAL A 134 -38.38 68.38 -16.73
CA VAL A 134 -37.82 67.46 -15.76
C VAL A 134 -38.46 66.12 -15.94
N VAL A 135 -37.66 65.09 -16.21
CA VAL A 135 -38.10 63.67 -16.27
C VAL A 135 -37.63 62.95 -15.04
N GLY A 136 -38.57 62.39 -14.31
CA GLY A 136 -38.30 61.58 -13.13
C GLY A 136 -38.53 60.06 -13.35
N PHE A 137 -37.62 59.27 -13.01
CA PHE A 137 -37.66 57.79 -13.12
C PHE A 137 -38.07 57.14 -11.81
N PRO A 138 -38.57 55.88 -11.82
CA PRO A 138 -38.98 55.20 -10.61
C PRO A 138 -37.89 55.25 -9.52
N ARG A 139 -38.34 55.26 -8.25
CA ARG A 139 -37.41 55.19 -7.10
C ARG A 139 -36.52 53.95 -7.25
N ASN A 140 -35.23 54.08 -6.94
CA ASN A 140 -34.21 53.00 -7.05
C ASN A 140 -33.96 52.48 -8.49
N SER A 141 -34.44 53.18 -9.56
CA SER A 141 -34.13 52.79 -10.94
C SER A 141 -32.69 53.15 -11.31
N PHE A 142 -32.21 54.33 -10.94
CA PHE A 142 -30.88 54.85 -11.22
C PHE A 142 -30.22 55.36 -9.94
N TRP A 143 -28.94 55.06 -9.79
CA TRP A 143 -28.08 55.66 -8.79
C TRP A 143 -27.30 56.81 -9.48
N LYS A 144 -27.53 58.04 -9.05
CA LYS A 144 -26.86 59.21 -9.57
C LYS A 144 -25.65 59.57 -8.73
N HIS A 145 -24.52 59.68 -9.38
CA HIS A 145 -23.33 60.28 -8.81
C HIS A 145 -22.72 61.18 -9.88
N ILE A 146 -22.51 62.42 -9.59
CA ILE A 146 -22.06 63.56 -10.41
C ILE A 146 -21.97 63.31 -11.96
N ARG A 147 -21.53 62.21 -12.47
CA ARG A 147 -21.53 61.62 -13.84
C ARG A 147 -20.52 60.47 -13.91
N PRO A 148 -20.77 59.30 -14.51
CA PRO A 148 -22.04 58.85 -15.10
C PRO A 148 -23.03 58.31 -14.06
N SER A 149 -24.30 58.26 -14.39
CA SER A 149 -25.33 57.61 -13.59
C SER A 149 -25.28 56.12 -13.78
N TRP A 150 -25.30 55.37 -12.70
CA TRP A 150 -25.29 53.91 -12.72
C TRP A 150 -26.69 53.38 -12.41
N LYS A 151 -27.14 52.34 -13.10
CA LYS A 151 -28.40 51.69 -12.72
C LYS A 151 -28.37 51.25 -11.26
N TYR A 152 -29.39 51.60 -10.49
CA TYR A 152 -29.50 51.21 -9.09
C TYR A 152 -29.40 49.67 -8.94
N SER A 153 -30.04 48.92 -9.88
CA SER A 153 -29.99 47.45 -9.89
C SER A 153 -28.58 46.90 -9.98
N LEU A 154 -27.65 47.61 -10.63
CA LEU A 154 -26.25 47.20 -10.69
C LEU A 154 -25.61 47.29 -9.30
N VAL A 155 -25.76 48.45 -8.65
CA VAL A 155 -25.20 48.69 -7.31
C VAL A 155 -25.85 47.78 -6.29
N ALA A 156 -27.18 47.65 -6.32
CA ALA A 156 -27.93 46.77 -5.40
C ALA A 156 -27.62 45.28 -5.60
N ASN A 157 -27.30 44.86 -6.82
CA ASN A 157 -26.94 43.47 -7.11
C ASN A 157 -25.43 43.19 -7.00
N LEU A 158 -24.55 44.18 -6.78
CA LEU A 158 -23.12 43.95 -6.59
C LEU A 158 -22.79 42.86 -5.57
N PRO A 159 -23.41 42.82 -4.36
CA PRO A 159 -23.17 41.76 -3.41
C PRO A 159 -23.56 40.37 -3.95
N LYS A 160 -24.68 40.23 -4.65
CA LYS A 160 -25.11 38.98 -5.27
C LYS A 160 -24.17 38.56 -6.40
N SER A 161 -23.76 39.47 -7.25
CA SER A 161 -22.78 39.21 -8.32
C SER A 161 -21.44 38.75 -7.73
N PHE A 162 -20.97 39.39 -6.69
CA PHE A 162 -19.76 38.98 -5.95
C PHE A 162 -19.88 37.53 -5.40
N LEU A 163 -21.02 37.20 -4.79
CA LEU A 163 -21.27 35.86 -4.29
C LEU A 163 -21.31 34.82 -5.41
N ILE A 164 -21.89 35.14 -6.56
CA ILE A 164 -21.91 34.24 -7.73
C ILE A 164 -20.50 34.02 -8.23
N VAL A 165 -19.69 35.08 -8.39
CA VAL A 165 -18.29 34.97 -8.79
C VAL A 165 -17.50 34.13 -7.84
N LEU A 166 -17.67 34.35 -6.54
CA LEU A 166 -17.02 33.56 -5.49
C LEU A 166 -17.40 32.08 -5.58
N PHE A 167 -18.69 31.78 -5.73
CA PHE A 167 -19.17 30.41 -5.87
C PHE A 167 -18.59 29.71 -7.12
N VAL A 168 -18.60 30.39 -8.27
CA VAL A 168 -18.00 29.85 -9.50
C VAL A 168 -16.51 29.54 -9.31
N ASN A 169 -15.76 30.43 -8.65
CA ASN A 169 -14.35 30.20 -8.35
C ASN A 169 -14.14 28.98 -7.45
N ILE A 170 -14.95 28.84 -6.39
CA ILE A 170 -14.87 27.67 -5.50
C ILE A 170 -15.12 26.38 -6.26
N VAL A 171 -16.13 26.36 -7.15
CA VAL A 171 -16.42 25.19 -8.00
C VAL A 171 -15.24 24.86 -8.91
N PHE A 172 -14.64 25.86 -9.56
CA PHE A 172 -13.46 25.65 -10.42
C PHE A 172 -12.27 25.11 -9.64
N ILE A 173 -11.95 25.68 -8.46
CA ILE A 173 -10.88 25.19 -7.60
C ILE A 173 -11.14 23.72 -7.22
N PHE A 174 -12.37 23.40 -6.84
CA PHE A 174 -12.75 22.05 -6.46
C PHE A 174 -12.62 21.03 -7.61
N LEU A 175 -13.03 21.41 -8.82
CA LEU A 175 -12.86 20.60 -10.03
C LEU A 175 -11.39 20.35 -10.36
N ILE A 176 -10.55 21.38 -10.32
CA ILE A 176 -9.10 21.24 -10.55
C ILE A 176 -8.48 20.32 -9.50
N TYR A 177 -8.88 20.47 -8.23
CA TYR A 177 -8.43 19.62 -7.14
C TYR A 177 -8.81 18.14 -7.34
N ILE A 178 -10.07 17.88 -7.74
CA ILE A 178 -10.54 16.51 -8.04
C ILE A 178 -9.72 15.90 -9.19
N ILE A 179 -9.55 16.61 -10.30
CA ILE A 179 -8.81 16.11 -11.47
C ILE A 179 -7.35 15.82 -11.10
N ALA A 180 -6.71 16.71 -10.35
CA ALA A 180 -5.34 16.53 -9.89
C ALA A 180 -5.19 15.31 -8.96
N ASN A 181 -6.12 15.13 -8.00
CA ASN A 181 -6.11 13.99 -7.08
C ASN A 181 -6.39 12.66 -7.77
N ILE A 182 -7.34 12.59 -8.69
CA ILE A 182 -7.62 11.36 -9.46
C ILE A 182 -6.37 10.93 -10.25
N LYS A 183 -5.69 11.88 -10.87
CA LYS A 183 -4.46 11.61 -11.64
C LYS A 183 -3.32 11.13 -10.74
N LEU A 184 -3.19 11.71 -9.55
CA LEU A 184 -2.20 11.28 -8.55
C LEU A 184 -2.51 9.87 -8.03
N LEU A 185 -3.75 9.61 -7.61
CA LEU A 185 -4.19 8.30 -7.12
C LEU A 185 -3.99 7.18 -8.14
N LYS A 186 -4.30 7.44 -9.42
CA LYS A 186 -4.03 6.49 -10.51
C LYS A 186 -2.54 6.18 -10.67
N SER A 187 -1.65 7.11 -10.35
CA SER A 187 -0.20 6.91 -10.43
C SER A 187 0.37 6.22 -9.19
N VAL A 188 -0.24 6.40 -8.01
CA VAL A 188 0.22 5.82 -6.74
C VAL A 188 -0.20 4.35 -6.61
N LYS A 189 -1.42 4.00 -7.03
CA LYS A 189 -1.97 2.64 -6.86
C LYS A 189 -1.08 1.51 -7.43
N PRO A 190 -0.51 1.60 -8.65
CA PRO A 190 0.40 0.57 -9.17
C PRO A 190 1.69 0.45 -8.35
N ILE A 191 2.19 1.58 -7.83
CA ILE A 191 3.41 1.63 -7.02
C ILE A 191 3.21 0.91 -5.68
N THR A 192 2.11 1.20 -4.98
CA THR A 192 1.79 0.53 -3.71
C THR A 192 1.58 -0.96 -3.89
N LYS A 193 0.89 -1.36 -4.96
CA LYS A 193 0.73 -2.78 -5.30
C LYS A 193 2.09 -3.42 -5.61
N GLY A 194 2.93 -2.80 -6.44
CA GLY A 194 4.25 -3.31 -6.76
C GLY A 194 5.16 -3.48 -5.54
N ILE A 195 5.13 -2.55 -4.58
CA ILE A 195 5.87 -2.70 -3.32
C ILE A 195 5.33 -3.89 -2.51
N GLN A 196 4.02 -4.09 -2.51
CA GLN A 196 3.38 -5.20 -1.80
C GLN A 196 3.73 -6.56 -2.43
N ASP A 197 3.67 -6.65 -3.76
CA ASP A 197 4.06 -7.84 -4.53
C ASP A 197 5.58 -8.12 -4.35
N LEU A 198 6.43 -7.08 -4.35
CA LEU A 198 7.86 -7.19 -4.09
C LEU A 198 8.16 -7.72 -2.68
N SER A 199 7.38 -7.27 -1.67
CA SER A 199 7.52 -7.76 -0.29
C SER A 199 7.08 -9.22 -0.13
N ALA A 200 6.19 -9.71 -0.99
CA ALA A 200 5.80 -11.11 -1.09
C ALA A 200 6.82 -11.98 -1.85
N GLY A 201 7.91 -11.37 -2.37
CA GLY A 201 8.96 -12.07 -3.11
C GLY A 201 8.62 -12.34 -4.58
N GLU A 202 7.58 -11.69 -5.10
CA GLU A 202 7.17 -11.79 -6.51
C GLU A 202 7.98 -10.81 -7.38
N GLN A 203 8.19 -11.18 -8.65
CA GLN A 203 8.81 -10.29 -9.61
C GLN A 203 7.80 -9.20 -10.01
N VAL A 204 8.24 -7.95 -9.96
CA VAL A 204 7.39 -6.78 -10.21
C VAL A 204 7.87 -6.04 -11.45
N HIS A 205 6.91 -5.71 -12.33
CA HIS A 205 7.14 -4.80 -13.45
C HIS A 205 6.01 -3.75 -13.51
N ILE A 206 6.32 -2.51 -13.10
CA ILE A 206 5.39 -1.38 -13.11
C ILE A 206 5.65 -0.56 -14.37
N ILE A 207 4.57 -0.17 -15.08
CA ILE A 207 4.67 0.68 -16.26
C ILE A 207 5.25 2.05 -15.87
N GLU A 208 6.33 2.45 -16.52
CA GLU A 208 7.08 3.68 -16.22
C GLU A 208 6.48 4.91 -16.90
N THR A 209 5.22 5.24 -16.56
CA THR A 209 4.49 6.36 -17.15
C THR A 209 4.03 7.36 -16.10
N GLY A 210 3.90 8.62 -16.51
CA GLY A 210 3.34 9.68 -15.69
C GLY A 210 4.32 10.36 -14.74
N VAL A 211 3.77 10.96 -13.69
CA VAL A 211 4.52 11.84 -12.77
C VAL A 211 5.49 11.07 -11.87
N LEU A 212 5.20 9.80 -11.61
CA LEU A 212 5.96 8.92 -10.71
C LEU A 212 6.78 7.86 -11.47
N SER A 213 7.03 8.05 -12.78
CA SER A 213 7.77 7.11 -13.63
C SER A 213 9.15 6.75 -13.09
N GLU A 214 9.88 7.70 -12.49
CA GLU A 214 11.19 7.46 -11.89
C GLU A 214 11.11 6.54 -10.66
N ILE A 215 10.04 6.65 -9.87
CA ILE A 215 9.80 5.75 -8.73
C ILE A 215 9.48 4.35 -9.25
N SER A 216 8.65 4.24 -10.28
CA SER A 216 8.33 2.94 -10.92
C SER A 216 9.60 2.29 -11.48
N SER A 217 10.47 3.06 -12.15
CA SER A 217 11.75 2.57 -12.67
C SER A 217 12.68 2.07 -11.56
N ASN A 218 12.77 2.80 -10.45
CA ASN A 218 13.57 2.37 -9.30
C ASN A 218 13.04 1.09 -8.64
N ILE A 219 11.72 0.91 -8.59
CA ILE A 219 11.11 -0.33 -8.08
C ILE A 219 11.36 -1.49 -9.04
N ASN A 220 11.24 -1.28 -10.35
CA ASN A 220 11.56 -2.28 -11.36
C ASN A 220 13.02 -2.71 -11.24
N LEU A 221 13.95 -1.75 -11.14
CA LEU A 221 15.39 -2.03 -10.95
C LEU A 221 15.65 -2.80 -9.65
N ALA A 222 14.99 -2.44 -8.55
CA ALA A 222 15.11 -3.17 -7.28
C ALA A 222 14.57 -4.60 -7.41
N SER A 223 13.47 -4.80 -8.14
CA SER A 223 12.90 -6.12 -8.43
C SER A 223 13.88 -6.99 -9.21
N ASP A 224 14.49 -6.44 -10.27
CA ASP A 224 15.46 -7.15 -11.10
C ASP A 224 16.71 -7.54 -10.30
N ILE A 225 17.24 -6.63 -9.47
CA ILE A 225 18.39 -6.91 -8.59
C ILE A 225 18.05 -8.02 -7.58
N LEU A 226 16.87 -7.96 -6.95
CA LEU A 226 16.45 -9.00 -6.00
C LEU A 226 16.29 -10.36 -6.67
N GLN A 227 15.74 -10.38 -7.87
CA GLN A 227 15.60 -11.61 -8.66
C GLN A 227 16.96 -12.19 -9.05
N GLU A 228 17.89 -11.36 -9.51
CA GLU A 228 19.25 -11.77 -9.81
C GLU A 228 19.97 -12.31 -8.57
N GLN A 229 19.87 -11.63 -7.43
CA GLN A 229 20.45 -12.10 -6.17
C GLN A 229 19.87 -13.45 -5.74
N LYS A 230 18.55 -13.65 -5.85
CA LYS A 230 17.89 -14.92 -5.55
C LYS A 230 18.40 -16.04 -6.45
N GLU A 231 18.55 -15.78 -7.73
CA GLU A 231 19.08 -16.75 -8.66
C GLU A 231 20.57 -17.09 -8.40
N GLN A 232 21.39 -16.08 -8.10
CA GLN A 232 22.79 -16.30 -7.72
C GLN A 232 22.92 -17.10 -6.42
N LEU A 233 22.07 -16.81 -5.42
CA LEU A 233 22.03 -17.57 -4.18
C LEU A 233 21.69 -19.04 -4.47
N ARG A 234 20.63 -19.30 -5.25
CA ARG A 234 20.26 -20.66 -5.65
C ARG A 234 21.37 -21.39 -6.41
N LYS A 235 22.08 -20.70 -7.31
CA LYS A 235 23.25 -21.30 -8.01
C LYS A 235 24.38 -21.66 -7.05
N LYS A 236 24.65 -20.80 -6.06
CA LYS A 236 25.66 -21.08 -5.01
C LYS A 236 25.27 -22.27 -4.15
N GLU A 237 24.00 -22.35 -3.75
CA GLU A 237 23.45 -23.47 -2.95
C GLU A 237 23.56 -24.78 -3.74
N THR A 238 23.13 -24.80 -5.00
CA THR A 238 23.23 -25.96 -5.88
C THR A 238 24.69 -26.39 -6.07
N ALA A 239 25.59 -25.43 -6.31
CA ALA A 239 27.01 -25.72 -6.47
C ALA A 239 27.62 -26.34 -5.19
N ARG A 240 27.25 -25.82 -4.01
CA ARG A 240 27.69 -26.36 -2.71
C ARG A 240 27.20 -27.78 -2.48
N ALA A 241 25.94 -28.08 -2.75
CA ALA A 241 25.39 -29.42 -2.61
C ALA A 241 26.07 -30.41 -3.57
N ASN A 242 26.29 -30.01 -4.83
CA ASN A 242 27.01 -30.83 -5.81
C ASN A 242 28.47 -31.07 -5.42
N TRP A 243 29.14 -30.05 -4.87
CA TRP A 243 30.50 -30.18 -4.35
C TRP A 243 30.58 -31.21 -3.22
N ILE A 244 29.66 -31.14 -2.22
CA ILE A 244 29.60 -32.11 -1.11
C ILE A 244 29.33 -33.51 -1.65
N ALA A 245 28.43 -33.67 -2.62
CA ALA A 245 28.17 -34.97 -3.26
C ALA A 245 29.40 -35.51 -3.99
N GLY A 246 30.15 -34.71 -4.72
CA GLY A 246 31.39 -35.08 -5.37
C GLY A 246 32.47 -35.50 -4.40
N VAL A 247 32.73 -34.68 -3.37
CA VAL A 247 33.72 -35.03 -2.31
C VAL A 247 33.33 -36.31 -1.58
N SER A 248 32.03 -36.50 -1.29
CA SER A 248 31.51 -37.73 -0.67
C SER A 248 31.78 -38.98 -1.50
N HIS A 249 31.64 -38.85 -2.84
CA HIS A 249 31.95 -39.94 -3.78
C HIS A 249 33.45 -40.27 -3.76
N ASP A 250 34.27 -39.23 -3.86
CA ASP A 250 35.74 -39.37 -3.97
C ASP A 250 36.39 -39.90 -2.69
N ILE A 251 35.79 -39.65 -1.52
CA ILE A 251 36.21 -40.25 -0.25
C ILE A 251 35.71 -41.69 -0.11
N ARG A 252 34.53 -42.02 -0.62
CA ARG A 252 33.94 -43.38 -0.48
C ARG A 252 34.82 -44.44 -1.14
N THR A 253 35.41 -44.13 -2.29
CA THR A 253 36.24 -45.10 -3.04
C THR A 253 37.47 -45.52 -2.28
N PRO A 254 38.40 -44.66 -1.81
CA PRO A 254 39.56 -45.06 -1.03
C PRO A 254 39.16 -45.67 0.32
N LEU A 255 38.08 -45.17 0.95
CA LEU A 255 37.60 -45.75 2.24
C LEU A 255 37.11 -47.20 2.06
N SER A 256 36.45 -47.52 0.93
CA SER A 256 36.02 -48.89 0.63
C SER A 256 37.22 -49.85 0.43
N MET A 257 38.32 -49.35 -0.16
CA MET A 257 39.54 -50.13 -0.28
C MET A 257 40.17 -50.38 1.09
N VAL A 258 40.26 -49.36 1.96
CA VAL A 258 40.76 -49.50 3.33
C VAL A 258 39.90 -50.50 4.11
N MET A 259 38.58 -50.42 4.03
CA MET A 259 37.66 -51.37 4.65
C MET A 259 37.85 -52.78 4.09
N GLY A 260 38.04 -52.94 2.79
CA GLY A 260 38.25 -54.23 2.16
C GLY A 260 39.55 -54.92 2.66
N TYR A 261 40.64 -54.19 2.60
CA TYR A 261 41.93 -54.74 3.09
C TYR A 261 41.92 -55.01 4.60
N ALA A 262 41.35 -54.10 5.41
CA ALA A 262 41.25 -54.33 6.84
C ALA A 262 40.32 -55.54 7.17
N GLY A 263 39.21 -55.69 6.40
CA GLY A 263 38.33 -56.86 6.54
C GLY A 263 38.99 -58.19 6.13
N GLN A 264 39.86 -58.20 5.11
CA GLN A 264 40.66 -59.36 4.75
C GLN A 264 41.63 -59.73 5.90
N LEU A 265 42.33 -58.74 6.46
CA LEU A 265 43.19 -58.93 7.61
C LEU A 265 42.43 -59.45 8.84
N GLU A 266 41.23 -58.95 9.11
CA GLU A 266 40.38 -59.39 10.22
C GLU A 266 39.99 -60.85 10.10
N SER A 267 39.82 -61.35 8.88
CA SER A 267 39.40 -62.73 8.56
C SER A 267 40.60 -63.69 8.35
N ASP A 268 41.85 -63.24 8.34
CA ASP A 268 43.01 -64.04 8.08
C ASP A 268 43.39 -64.79 9.37
N ASP A 269 43.43 -66.10 9.30
CA ASP A 269 43.81 -66.96 10.44
C ASP A 269 45.33 -66.98 10.74
N ASN A 270 46.15 -66.47 9.82
CA ASN A 270 47.61 -66.48 9.97
C ASN A 270 48.18 -65.25 10.67
N ILE A 271 47.39 -64.30 11.06
CA ILE A 271 47.83 -63.06 11.76
C ILE A 271 47.70 -63.19 13.27
N SER A 272 48.52 -62.42 14.01
CA SER A 272 48.41 -62.34 15.43
C SER A 272 47.12 -61.76 15.94
N GLU A 273 46.64 -62.10 17.11
CA GLU A 273 45.42 -61.57 17.72
C GLU A 273 45.49 -60.04 17.89
N VAL A 274 46.71 -59.52 18.16
CA VAL A 274 46.92 -58.05 18.24
C VAL A 274 46.69 -57.36 16.91
N GLU A 275 47.14 -57.95 15.83
CA GLU A 275 46.94 -57.42 14.48
C GLU A 275 45.47 -57.51 14.01
N ARG A 276 44.80 -58.62 14.34
CA ARG A 276 43.38 -58.83 14.14
C ARG A 276 42.56 -57.77 14.86
N LYS A 277 42.84 -57.49 16.14
CA LYS A 277 42.20 -56.40 16.90
C LYS A 277 42.42 -55.02 16.24
N LYS A 278 43.61 -54.72 15.73
CA LYS A 278 43.88 -53.50 14.96
C LYS A 278 43.04 -53.42 13.69
N ALA A 279 42.94 -54.51 12.94
CA ALA A 279 42.13 -54.63 11.74
C ALA A 279 40.65 -54.37 12.04
N THR A 280 40.09 -54.98 13.08
CA THR A 280 38.72 -54.74 13.57
C THR A 280 38.48 -53.29 13.88
N VAL A 281 39.43 -52.61 14.58
CA VAL A 281 39.30 -51.15 14.85
C VAL A 281 39.28 -50.33 13.56
N ILE A 282 40.16 -50.67 12.58
CA ILE A 282 40.21 -49.99 11.29
C ILE A 282 38.83 -50.13 10.54
N VAL A 283 38.29 -51.36 10.48
CA VAL A 283 36.98 -51.62 9.88
C VAL A 283 35.89 -50.82 10.56
N LYS A 284 35.87 -50.83 11.92
CA LYS A 284 34.89 -50.08 12.73
C LYS A 284 34.97 -48.58 12.46
N GLN A 285 36.16 -47.99 12.48
CA GLN A 285 36.33 -46.54 12.20
C GLN A 285 36.01 -46.18 10.75
N SER A 286 36.36 -47.04 9.80
CA SER A 286 36.02 -46.82 8.39
C SER A 286 34.52 -46.87 8.15
N LYS A 287 33.78 -47.78 8.81
CA LYS A 287 32.29 -47.78 8.79
C LYS A 287 31.73 -46.50 9.39
N LYS A 288 32.30 -45.99 10.48
CA LYS A 288 31.88 -44.71 11.09
C LYS A 288 32.08 -43.55 10.15
N ILE A 289 33.24 -43.45 9.47
CA ILE A 289 33.53 -42.42 8.47
C ILE A 289 32.54 -42.50 7.28
N LYS A 290 32.28 -43.73 6.78
CA LYS A 290 31.28 -43.95 5.70
C LYS A 290 29.90 -43.43 6.08
N ASN A 291 29.46 -43.67 7.30
CA ASN A 291 28.17 -43.20 7.79
C ASN A 291 28.14 -41.66 7.90
N LEU A 292 29.18 -41.04 8.43
CA LEU A 292 29.31 -39.58 8.51
C LEU A 292 29.26 -38.90 7.14
N ILE A 293 29.92 -39.47 6.12
CA ILE A 293 29.87 -38.99 4.74
C ILE A 293 28.46 -39.09 4.16
N ASN A 294 27.78 -40.21 4.40
CA ASN A 294 26.39 -40.38 3.95
C ASN A 294 25.44 -39.43 4.66
N ASP A 295 25.67 -39.17 5.94
CA ASP A 295 24.89 -38.21 6.74
C ASP A 295 25.11 -36.78 6.26
N LEU A 296 26.36 -36.39 6.01
CA LEU A 296 26.70 -35.09 5.45
C LEU A 296 26.04 -34.84 4.08
N ASN A 297 26.09 -35.86 3.19
CA ASN A 297 25.49 -35.78 1.87
C ASN A 297 23.93 -35.67 1.95
N LEU A 298 23.31 -36.44 2.87
CA LEU A 298 21.85 -36.34 3.08
C LEU A 298 21.46 -34.97 3.66
N ALA A 299 22.16 -34.54 4.73
CA ALA A 299 21.91 -33.23 5.36
C ALA A 299 21.99 -32.10 4.32
N SER A 300 23.06 -32.13 3.50
CA SER A 300 23.22 -31.13 2.42
C SER A 300 22.07 -31.18 1.41
N LYS A 301 21.63 -32.34 1.00
CA LYS A 301 20.51 -32.47 0.03
C LYS A 301 19.16 -32.02 0.62
N LEU A 302 18.92 -32.32 1.89
CA LEU A 302 17.71 -31.87 2.59
C LEU A 302 17.72 -30.37 2.83
N GLU A 303 18.87 -29.79 3.20
CA GLU A 303 19.02 -28.36 3.46
C GLU A 303 18.68 -27.49 2.23
N TYR A 304 18.99 -28.00 1.03
CA TYR A 304 18.79 -27.27 -0.23
C TYR A 304 17.60 -27.77 -1.06
N ASP A 305 16.64 -28.49 -0.45
CA ASP A 305 15.47 -29.06 -1.13
C ASP A 305 15.82 -29.92 -2.37
N MET A 306 17.03 -30.51 -2.37
CA MET A 306 17.53 -31.33 -3.49
C MET A 306 17.25 -32.83 -3.30
N GLN A 307 16.70 -33.23 -2.17
CA GLN A 307 16.27 -34.61 -1.90
C GLN A 307 14.78 -34.74 -2.25
N PRO A 308 14.43 -35.45 -3.35
CA PRO A 308 13.05 -35.73 -3.64
C PRO A 308 12.49 -36.66 -2.55
N LEU A 309 11.40 -36.25 -1.91
CA LEU A 309 10.70 -37.07 -0.91
C LEU A 309 9.72 -38.01 -1.61
N ALA A 310 9.83 -39.30 -1.36
CA ALA A 310 8.91 -40.31 -1.86
C ALA A 310 7.69 -40.44 -0.93
N MET A 311 6.90 -39.37 -0.82
CA MET A 311 5.75 -39.30 0.05
C MET A 311 4.66 -40.31 -0.33
N LYS A 312 4.26 -41.17 0.62
CA LYS A 312 3.19 -42.17 0.48
C LYS A 312 2.41 -42.28 1.78
N GLN A 313 1.20 -42.82 1.68
CA GLN A 313 0.43 -43.17 2.87
C GLN A 313 1.11 -44.36 3.56
N GLU A 314 1.66 -44.13 4.74
CA GLU A 314 2.40 -45.09 5.53
C GLU A 314 1.80 -45.22 6.93
N ASN A 315 1.88 -46.40 7.50
CA ASN A 315 1.53 -46.61 8.90
C ASN A 315 2.74 -46.34 9.80
N ALA A 316 2.75 -45.19 10.48
CA ALA A 316 3.85 -44.81 11.37
C ALA A 316 4.16 -45.85 12.46
N VAL A 317 3.12 -46.48 13.02
CA VAL A 317 3.28 -47.56 14.03
C VAL A 317 4.10 -48.71 13.45
N ALA A 318 3.77 -49.15 12.24
CA ALA A 318 4.48 -50.25 11.58
C ALA A 318 5.93 -49.87 11.23
N VAL A 319 6.15 -48.63 10.74
CA VAL A 319 7.50 -48.13 10.39
C VAL A 319 8.39 -48.04 11.61
N VAL A 320 7.91 -47.46 12.70
CA VAL A 320 8.71 -47.30 13.95
C VAL A 320 8.93 -48.65 14.61
N ARG A 321 7.91 -49.53 14.66
CA ARG A 321 8.06 -50.89 15.18
C ARG A 321 9.13 -51.69 14.42
N GLN A 322 9.19 -51.54 13.08
CA GLN A 322 10.21 -52.19 12.27
C GLN A 322 11.61 -51.73 12.67
N VAL A 323 11.84 -50.45 12.96
CA VAL A 323 13.13 -49.94 13.43
C VAL A 323 13.49 -50.55 14.79
N VAL A 324 12.52 -50.59 15.72
CA VAL A 324 12.75 -51.21 17.04
C VAL A 324 13.13 -52.68 16.91
N VAL A 325 12.42 -53.44 16.06
CA VAL A 325 12.72 -54.87 15.82
C VAL A 325 14.10 -55.04 15.16
N ASP A 326 14.43 -54.15 14.19
CA ASP A 326 15.75 -54.19 13.55
C ASP A 326 16.87 -53.98 14.58
N PHE A 327 16.72 -53.10 15.55
CA PHE A 327 17.66 -52.91 16.65
C PHE A 327 17.68 -54.08 17.62
N MET A 328 16.54 -54.68 17.97
CA MET A 328 16.48 -55.85 18.86
C MET A 328 17.15 -57.08 18.24
N ASN A 329 17.15 -57.20 16.91
CA ASN A 329 17.79 -58.27 16.17
C ASN A 329 19.30 -58.04 15.93
N MET A 330 19.79 -56.80 16.15
CA MET A 330 21.21 -56.51 16.12
C MET A 330 21.84 -57.04 17.44
N ASP A 331 23.08 -57.54 17.37
CA ASP A 331 23.85 -57.91 18.56
C ASP A 331 24.29 -56.66 19.32
N ILE A 332 23.30 -55.99 19.93
CA ILE A 332 23.51 -54.79 20.75
C ILE A 332 23.80 -55.24 22.17
N ASP A 333 24.74 -54.58 22.82
CA ASP A 333 25.12 -54.82 24.21
C ASP A 333 23.87 -54.76 25.13
N ASP A 334 23.70 -55.78 25.97
CA ASP A 334 22.58 -55.92 26.93
C ASP A 334 22.38 -54.69 27.85
N ARG A 335 23.37 -53.78 27.86
CA ARG A 335 23.29 -52.48 28.57
C ARG A 335 22.29 -51.47 27.96
N PHE A 336 21.76 -51.73 26.72
CA PHE A 336 20.84 -50.86 26.01
C PHE A 336 19.51 -51.55 25.71
N PRO A 337 18.69 -51.92 26.72
CA PRO A 337 17.38 -52.51 26.47
C PRO A 337 16.44 -51.49 25.83
N ILE A 338 15.77 -51.89 24.73
CA ILE A 338 14.79 -51.08 24.05
C ILE A 338 13.40 -51.54 24.46
N LYS A 339 12.57 -50.61 24.95
CA LYS A 339 11.18 -50.84 25.36
C LYS A 339 10.22 -50.17 24.40
N TRP A 340 9.39 -50.96 23.74
CA TRP A 340 8.30 -50.50 22.93
C TRP A 340 7.09 -50.18 23.81
N GLN A 341 6.54 -48.97 23.69
CA GLN A 341 5.38 -48.50 24.46
C GLN A 341 4.35 -47.96 23.48
N ILE A 342 3.17 -48.53 23.42
CA ILE A 342 2.07 -48.08 22.60
C ILE A 342 0.74 -48.32 23.33
N ASP A 343 -0.25 -47.49 23.09
CA ASP A 343 -1.61 -47.74 23.58
C ASP A 343 -2.14 -49.00 22.85
N ASP A 344 -2.71 -49.95 23.61
CA ASP A 344 -3.23 -51.21 23.08
C ASP A 344 -4.28 -51.00 21.96
N ASN A 345 -4.93 -49.86 21.94
CA ASN A 345 -5.94 -49.52 20.93
C ASN A 345 -5.33 -48.90 19.66
N LEU A 346 -4.07 -48.45 19.68
CA LEU A 346 -3.43 -47.79 18.55
C LEU A 346 -2.68 -48.78 17.67
N THR A 347 -3.35 -49.37 16.68
CA THR A 347 -2.73 -50.32 15.74
C THR A 347 -2.23 -49.69 14.46
N VAL A 348 -2.86 -48.56 14.05
CA VAL A 348 -2.58 -47.83 12.80
C VAL A 348 -2.57 -46.34 13.06
N CYS A 349 -1.48 -45.64 12.70
CA CYS A 349 -1.40 -44.20 12.63
C CYS A 349 -0.97 -43.84 11.18
N SER A 350 -1.94 -43.47 10.35
CA SER A 350 -1.70 -43.20 8.93
C SER A 350 -1.18 -41.78 8.73
N ILE A 351 -0.03 -41.64 8.07
CA ILE A 351 0.63 -40.37 7.74
C ILE A 351 1.09 -40.37 6.29
N ASN A 352 1.21 -39.18 5.69
CA ASN A 352 1.86 -39.05 4.37
C ASN A 352 3.37 -38.84 4.60
N ALA A 353 4.17 -39.90 4.35
CA ALA A 353 5.59 -39.87 4.69
C ALA A 353 6.47 -40.67 3.70
N ASP A 354 7.75 -40.29 3.66
CA ASP A 354 8.81 -41.11 3.06
C ASP A 354 9.28 -42.11 4.13
N LYS A 355 8.92 -43.37 3.89
CA LYS A 355 9.20 -44.48 4.81
C LYS A 355 10.67 -44.60 5.18
N ASP A 356 11.57 -44.47 4.21
CA ASP A 356 13.00 -44.70 4.41
C ASP A 356 13.64 -43.55 5.20
N LEU A 357 13.23 -42.34 4.93
CA LEU A 357 13.67 -41.17 5.68
C LEU A 357 13.12 -41.18 7.13
N LEU A 358 11.86 -41.56 7.31
CA LEU A 358 11.27 -41.69 8.64
C LEU A 358 11.98 -42.77 9.47
N LYS A 359 12.26 -43.93 8.88
CA LYS A 359 13.08 -44.97 9.52
C LYS A 359 14.44 -44.40 9.94
N ARG A 360 15.10 -43.65 9.05
CA ARG A 360 16.40 -43.04 9.33
C ARG A 360 16.34 -42.04 10.47
N ALA A 361 15.28 -41.19 10.55
CA ALA A 361 15.10 -40.26 11.65
C ALA A 361 15.02 -40.99 13.00
N VAL A 362 14.17 -42.02 13.10
CA VAL A 362 14.03 -42.81 14.33
C VAL A 362 15.31 -43.55 14.65
N THR A 363 15.99 -44.17 13.68
CA THR A 363 17.29 -44.83 13.81
C THR A 363 18.35 -43.89 14.39
N ASN A 364 18.43 -42.64 13.87
CA ASN A 364 19.38 -41.64 14.33
C ASN A 364 19.16 -41.29 15.82
N ILE A 365 17.91 -41.20 16.26
CA ILE A 365 17.61 -40.88 17.67
C ILE A 365 18.00 -42.04 18.58
N ILE A 366 17.63 -43.27 18.24
CA ILE A 366 18.00 -44.47 19.01
C ILE A 366 19.53 -44.61 19.07
N GLN A 367 20.23 -44.46 17.93
CA GLN A 367 21.68 -44.51 17.86
C GLN A 367 22.34 -43.40 18.68
N ASN A 368 21.71 -42.22 18.74
CA ASN A 368 22.18 -41.13 19.59
C ASN A 368 22.13 -41.49 21.07
N SER A 369 21.03 -42.09 21.55
CA SER A 369 20.90 -42.56 22.92
C SER A 369 21.96 -43.64 23.26
N ILE A 370 22.27 -44.55 22.32
CA ILE A 370 23.34 -45.55 22.52
C ILE A 370 24.72 -44.89 22.59
N ASN A 371 25.02 -43.97 21.67
CA ASN A 371 26.35 -43.38 21.55
C ASN A 371 26.72 -42.45 22.72
N HIS A 372 25.72 -41.85 23.38
CA HIS A 372 25.93 -40.85 24.44
C HIS A 372 25.80 -41.41 25.86
N ASN A 373 25.46 -42.68 25.99
CA ASN A 373 25.32 -43.34 27.30
C ASN A 373 26.29 -44.53 27.43
N GLU A 374 27.59 -44.26 27.57
CA GLU A 374 28.63 -45.29 27.66
C GLU A 374 28.37 -46.35 28.76
N ASN A 375 27.72 -45.94 29.84
CA ASN A 375 27.38 -46.84 30.96
C ASN A 375 26.11 -47.67 30.72
N GLY A 376 25.44 -47.49 29.55
CA GLY A 376 24.16 -48.11 29.24
C GLY A 376 22.98 -47.24 29.65
N CYS A 377 21.84 -47.43 29.00
CA CYS A 377 20.56 -46.81 29.34
C CYS A 377 19.39 -47.61 28.74
N THR A 378 18.23 -47.50 29.35
CA THR A 378 16.99 -48.03 28.76
C THR A 378 16.42 -47.00 27.76
N ILE A 379 16.12 -47.46 26.56
CA ILE A 379 15.55 -46.63 25.50
C ILE A 379 14.05 -46.94 25.38
N TYR A 380 13.20 -45.93 25.46
CA TYR A 380 11.76 -46.06 25.36
C TYR A 380 11.31 -45.43 24.02
N VAL A 381 10.64 -46.22 23.21
CA VAL A 381 10.10 -45.78 21.90
C VAL A 381 8.59 -45.89 21.97
N SER A 382 7.91 -44.82 21.67
CA SER A 382 6.44 -44.77 21.70
C SER A 382 5.88 -44.08 20.47
N VAL A 383 4.64 -44.47 20.09
CA VAL A 383 3.84 -43.80 19.07
C VAL A 383 2.49 -43.50 19.70
N ALA A 384 2.06 -42.27 19.54
CA ALA A 384 0.75 -41.77 19.96
C ALA A 384 0.11 -40.95 18.82
N GLU A 385 -1.14 -40.68 18.91
CA GLU A 385 -1.82 -39.80 17.98
C GLU A 385 -2.72 -38.78 18.71
N ASP A 386 -2.85 -37.61 18.10
CA ASP A 386 -3.88 -36.66 18.46
C ASP A 386 -4.88 -36.51 17.27
N SER A 387 -5.78 -35.53 17.34
CA SER A 387 -6.79 -35.29 16.30
C SER A 387 -6.21 -35.03 14.91
N SER A 388 -5.01 -34.46 14.81
CA SER A 388 -4.42 -33.94 13.56
C SER A 388 -3.04 -34.50 13.27
N ASN A 389 -2.35 -35.08 14.27
CA ASN A 389 -0.95 -35.44 14.17
C ASN A 389 -0.68 -36.87 14.67
N CYS A 390 0.37 -37.46 14.12
CA CYS A 390 1.05 -38.61 14.66
C CYS A 390 2.27 -38.13 15.49
N ILE A 391 2.44 -38.66 16.69
CA ILE A 391 3.49 -38.28 17.63
C ILE A 391 4.38 -39.49 17.86
N ILE A 392 5.64 -39.42 17.45
CA ILE A 392 6.64 -40.42 17.69
C ILE A 392 7.58 -39.87 18.78
N CYS A 393 7.75 -40.61 19.85
CA CYS A 393 8.61 -40.21 20.97
C CYS A 393 9.68 -41.26 21.22
N VAL A 394 10.93 -40.83 21.30
CA VAL A 394 12.08 -41.64 21.72
C VAL A 394 12.73 -40.95 22.90
N GLU A 395 12.83 -41.65 24.00
CA GLU A 395 13.41 -41.13 25.24
C GLU A 395 14.30 -42.18 25.89
N ASP A 396 15.30 -41.73 26.66
CA ASP A 396 16.21 -42.63 27.36
C ASP A 396 16.30 -42.31 28.85
N SER A 397 16.92 -43.24 29.61
CA SER A 397 17.19 -43.10 31.04
C SER A 397 18.66 -42.78 31.32
N GLY A 398 19.34 -42.16 30.35
CA GLY A 398 20.77 -41.86 30.44
C GLY A 398 21.08 -40.59 31.22
N THR A 399 22.25 -40.01 30.94
CA THR A 399 22.77 -38.83 31.67
C THR A 399 22.01 -37.54 31.38
N GLY A 400 21.19 -37.53 30.29
CA GLY A 400 20.46 -36.34 29.86
C GLY A 400 21.37 -35.18 29.36
N VAL A 401 20.78 -34.02 29.23
CA VAL A 401 21.44 -32.77 28.79
C VAL A 401 20.94 -31.61 29.64
N SER A 402 21.70 -30.51 29.71
CA SER A 402 21.29 -29.33 30.47
C SER A 402 20.21 -28.52 29.72
N ASP A 403 19.45 -27.69 30.47
CA ASP A 403 18.45 -26.78 29.90
C ASP A 403 19.05 -25.88 28.82
N GLU A 404 20.26 -25.38 29.03
CA GLU A 404 20.97 -24.51 28.07
C GLU A 404 21.30 -25.28 26.76
N GLN A 405 21.64 -26.57 26.87
CA GLN A 405 21.88 -27.41 25.69
C GLN A 405 20.58 -27.73 24.95
N ILE A 406 19.46 -27.97 25.65
CA ILE A 406 18.15 -28.19 25.05
C ILE A 406 17.72 -26.94 24.27
N GLU A 407 17.86 -25.76 24.86
CA GLU A 407 17.55 -24.51 24.20
C GLU A 407 18.39 -24.30 22.94
N LYS A 408 19.69 -24.54 23.02
CA LYS A 408 20.58 -24.50 21.85
C LYS A 408 20.13 -25.45 20.74
N LEU A 409 19.87 -26.72 21.07
CA LEU A 409 19.50 -27.78 20.12
C LEU A 409 18.15 -27.49 19.43
N ASN A 410 17.18 -26.93 20.16
CA ASN A 410 15.90 -26.55 19.59
C ASN A 410 15.98 -25.28 18.71
N ASN A 411 16.85 -24.31 19.06
CA ASN A 411 16.93 -22.99 18.39
C ASN A 411 17.95 -22.94 17.24
N VAL A 412 18.82 -23.96 17.08
CA VAL A 412 19.80 -23.99 15.97
C VAL A 412 19.04 -24.00 14.64
N ARG A 413 19.06 -22.85 13.97
CA ARG A 413 18.66 -22.73 12.56
C ARG A 413 19.81 -23.21 11.68
N HIS A 414 19.60 -24.25 10.93
CA HIS A 414 20.19 -24.64 9.63
C HIS A 414 21.69 -24.36 9.30
N TYR A 415 22.56 -24.03 10.23
CA TYR A 415 23.96 -23.75 9.88
C TYR A 415 24.89 -24.72 10.60
N MET A 416 25.70 -25.44 9.81
CA MET A 416 26.95 -25.98 10.30
C MET A 416 27.86 -24.82 10.71
N VAL A 417 27.59 -24.18 11.84
CA VAL A 417 28.47 -23.15 12.37
C VAL A 417 29.60 -23.84 13.10
N CYS A 418 30.70 -24.04 12.37
CA CYS A 418 32.00 -24.38 12.94
C CYS A 418 32.64 -23.12 13.52
N GLU A 419 32.11 -22.57 14.62
CA GLU A 419 32.72 -21.37 15.22
C GLU A 419 33.50 -21.62 16.53
N THR A 420 33.61 -22.84 17.04
CA THR A 420 34.53 -23.09 18.17
C THR A 420 35.14 -24.47 18.13
N ASN A 421 36.47 -24.50 18.24
CA ASN A 421 37.32 -25.70 18.37
C ASN A 421 37.13 -26.36 19.78
N THR A 422 36.01 -26.95 20.07
CA THR A 422 35.80 -27.71 21.27
C THR A 422 35.32 -29.12 20.96
N ILE A 423 35.81 -30.06 21.75
CA ILE A 423 35.62 -31.53 21.69
C ILE A 423 34.13 -31.95 21.77
N GLU A 424 33.23 -31.01 22.00
CA GLU A 424 31.77 -31.20 22.05
C GLU A 424 31.07 -31.34 20.69
N GLN A 425 31.81 -31.26 19.55
CA GLN A 425 31.28 -31.31 18.18
C GLN A 425 30.77 -32.68 17.69
N GLN A 426 30.76 -33.73 18.53
CA GLN A 426 30.31 -35.06 18.09
C GLN A 426 28.77 -35.19 17.93
N HIS A 427 27.98 -34.16 18.26
CA HIS A 427 26.52 -34.26 18.45
C HIS A 427 25.64 -33.66 17.35
N GLY A 428 26.21 -33.06 16.30
CA GLY A 428 25.42 -32.14 15.44
C GLY A 428 24.60 -32.79 14.31
N LEU A 429 25.23 -33.73 13.54
CA LEU A 429 24.64 -34.13 12.23
C LEU A 429 23.39 -35.01 12.37
N GLY A 430 23.37 -35.96 13.33
CA GLY A 430 22.24 -36.88 13.46
C GLY A 430 20.92 -36.19 13.81
N LEU A 431 20.94 -35.27 14.79
CA LEU A 431 19.75 -34.51 15.18
C LEU A 431 19.35 -33.47 14.14
N LEU A 432 20.32 -32.86 13.44
CA LEU A 432 20.05 -31.96 12.30
C LEU A 432 19.30 -32.71 11.19
N ILE A 433 19.76 -33.92 10.84
CA ILE A 433 19.10 -34.77 9.85
C ILE A 433 17.66 -35.10 10.28
N VAL A 434 17.47 -35.46 11.57
CA VAL A 434 16.15 -35.73 12.12
C VAL A 434 15.24 -34.52 11.94
N LYS A 435 15.71 -33.32 12.30
CA LYS A 435 14.96 -32.07 12.17
C LYS A 435 14.59 -31.82 10.73
N GLN A 436 15.55 -31.88 9.80
CA GLN A 436 15.31 -31.66 8.37
C GLN A 436 14.35 -32.68 7.74
N ILE A 437 14.48 -33.98 8.12
CA ILE A 437 13.52 -34.98 7.67
C ILE A 437 12.11 -34.65 8.13
N ILE A 438 11.93 -34.33 9.40
CA ILE A 438 10.60 -34.04 9.96
C ILE A 438 10.01 -32.74 9.39
N GLU A 439 10.83 -31.70 9.19
CA GLU A 439 10.41 -30.47 8.49
C GLU A 439 9.99 -30.75 7.04
N GLY A 440 10.71 -31.61 6.31
CA GLY A 440 10.33 -32.07 4.98
C GLY A 440 8.99 -32.83 4.94
N HIS A 441 8.57 -33.39 6.06
CA HIS A 441 7.26 -34.04 6.25
C HIS A 441 6.19 -33.07 6.79
N ASN A 442 6.44 -31.74 6.76
CA ASN A 442 5.59 -30.69 7.34
C ASN A 442 5.36 -30.88 8.86
N GLY A 443 6.24 -31.61 9.50
CA GLY A 443 6.19 -31.90 10.93
C GLY A 443 7.09 -30.97 11.76
N LYS A 444 7.16 -31.25 13.06
CA LYS A 444 8.00 -30.53 14.02
C LYS A 444 8.73 -31.52 14.92
N SER A 445 10.03 -31.29 15.18
CA SER A 445 10.82 -32.01 16.17
C SER A 445 11.05 -31.13 17.39
N ILE A 446 10.93 -31.70 18.58
CA ILE A 446 11.15 -31.00 19.86
C ILE A 446 12.05 -31.90 20.72
N ILE A 447 13.08 -31.30 21.33
CA ILE A 447 13.98 -31.94 22.27
C ILE A 447 13.61 -31.46 23.66
N ASP A 448 13.55 -32.42 24.63
CA ASP A 448 13.12 -32.16 25.99
C ASP A 448 13.82 -33.14 26.96
N HIS A 449 13.60 -32.98 28.24
CA HIS A 449 14.00 -33.93 29.27
C HIS A 449 13.10 -35.15 29.24
N SER A 450 13.74 -36.33 29.40
CA SER A 450 13.01 -37.57 29.61
C SER A 450 12.47 -37.66 31.04
N LYS A 451 11.22 -38.12 31.19
CA LYS A 451 10.66 -38.45 32.49
C LYS A 451 11.45 -39.56 33.25
N TYR A 452 12.35 -40.26 32.55
CA TYR A 452 13.24 -41.27 33.08
C TYR A 452 14.63 -40.74 33.42
N GLY A 453 14.83 -39.41 33.35
CA GLY A 453 16.07 -38.71 33.73
C GLY A 453 17.05 -38.43 32.60
N GLY A 454 16.82 -38.97 31.40
CA GLY A 454 17.69 -38.83 30.23
C GLY A 454 17.20 -37.80 29.19
N PHE A 455 17.45 -38.12 27.94
CA PHE A 455 17.14 -37.28 26.76
C PHE A 455 15.83 -37.72 26.10
N LYS A 456 15.07 -36.78 25.56
CA LYS A 456 13.80 -37.03 24.89
C LYS A 456 13.70 -36.27 23.60
N VAL A 457 13.26 -36.93 22.52
CA VAL A 457 12.93 -36.33 21.23
C VAL A 457 11.50 -36.68 20.87
N ILE A 458 10.73 -35.64 20.55
CA ILE A 458 9.34 -35.76 20.12
C ILE A 458 9.27 -35.33 18.67
N LEU A 459 8.76 -36.21 17.81
CA LEU A 459 8.50 -35.96 16.39
C LEU A 459 6.98 -35.86 16.18
N THR A 460 6.52 -34.75 15.69
CA THR A 460 5.09 -34.51 15.37
C THR A 460 4.91 -34.39 13.86
N ILE A 461 4.14 -35.27 13.27
CA ILE A 461 3.90 -35.32 11.81
C ILE A 461 2.40 -35.22 11.56
N PRO A 462 1.95 -34.33 10.65
CA PRO A 462 0.53 -34.25 10.24
C PRO A 462 0.05 -35.56 9.62
N LYS A 463 -1.24 -35.91 9.87
CA LYS A 463 -1.91 -37.10 9.31
C LYS A 463 -2.30 -36.90 7.86
#